data_a932b66368608f69bd0b201f48101418
#
_entry.id   a932b66368608f69bd0b201f48101418
#
_cell.length_a   1.000
_cell.length_b   1.000
_cell.length_c   1.000
_cell.angle_alpha   90.00
_cell.angle_beta   90.00
_cell.angle_gamma   90.00
#
_symmetry.space_group_name_H-M   'P 1'
#
loop_
_entity.id
_entity.type
_entity.pdbx_description
1 polymer ?
#
loop_
_entity_poly.entity_id
_entity_poly.type
_entity_poly.pdbx_seq_one_letter_code
_entity_poly.pdbx_strand_id
1 'polypeptide(L)'
;MNVIAMLRETGKDLQSTAMQSLDPAERSAARHRRAAVTGITSGVSRAVRIGVTFITIPLTLHYLGNQRFGLWMTISSVLAMAGFADFGVGNGVLNTVSTAFGKDDWDGIRGAISSGFAVLTLIGSGLLALFFSIYRFVDWGNLFRATTADARAQAGPAVLVFVVCFALNIPLDVVQRAQLGLQQGFLTNLWEIFSSVLILVGILAVVHFHLSLAALVVAFAGAPVLGTWMNAGYFFGVSRRDLLPHRHLVSRQVIDKITRLGGMFFVLQLVVAVSYSADNFIIARILGVADVTVFSIPQRMFSVITVVVTMLMMPLWPAYGEAISRGDMLWVRHTLTRTLLGVFAFTSIVSATLLVFSNKLLLWWVGPGIHPSFLLMLGLAVWAVLSNCGSTLSMFLNGAGIVKFQVIVAAIFGIGCLLTKIVFTRLYGISGVPWATIVTYSLLSALPCALYVPRLLGRMEAHASQSCVLTIGKD
;
A
#
# COMPACT_ATOMS: atom_id res chain seq x y z
N MET A 1 14.92 -7.85 -23.14
CA MET A 1 13.82 -8.87 -23.01
C MET A 1 12.50 -8.16 -23.24
N ASN A 2 11.68 -8.60 -24.19
CA ASN A 2 10.51 -7.85 -24.65
C ASN A 2 9.36 -8.01 -23.62
N VAL A 3 8.89 -6.92 -23.01
CA VAL A 3 7.85 -6.92 -21.95
C VAL A 3 6.57 -7.65 -22.41
N ILE A 4 6.22 -7.52 -23.72
CA ILE A 4 5.05 -8.19 -24.31
C ILE A 4 5.23 -9.71 -24.32
N ALA A 5 6.43 -10.21 -24.64
CA ALA A 5 6.73 -11.64 -24.60
C ALA A 5 6.64 -12.17 -23.16
N MET A 6 7.16 -11.40 -22.19
CA MET A 6 7.11 -11.71 -20.78
C MET A 6 5.67 -11.77 -20.22
N LEU A 7 4.80 -10.84 -20.64
CA LEU A 7 3.37 -10.85 -20.29
C LEU A 7 2.65 -12.07 -20.90
N ARG A 8 2.98 -12.42 -22.15
CA ARG A 8 2.37 -13.55 -22.87
C ARG A 8 2.77 -14.90 -22.26
N GLU A 9 4.03 -15.05 -21.86
CA GLU A 9 4.53 -16.24 -21.17
C GLU A 9 3.96 -16.34 -19.76
N THR A 10 3.91 -15.23 -19.01
CA THR A 10 3.27 -15.21 -17.68
C THR A 10 1.78 -15.58 -17.77
N GLY A 11 1.08 -15.17 -18.84
CA GLY A 11 -0.29 -15.59 -19.13
C GLY A 11 -0.43 -17.10 -19.39
N LYS A 12 0.53 -17.73 -20.08
CA LYS A 12 0.55 -19.17 -20.32
C LYS A 12 0.84 -19.97 -19.04
N ASP A 13 1.78 -19.51 -18.21
CA ASP A 13 2.11 -20.16 -16.94
C ASP A 13 0.92 -20.13 -15.94
N LEU A 14 0.01 -19.15 -16.09
CA LEU A 14 -1.19 -19.03 -15.25
C LEU A 14 -2.31 -20.03 -15.65
N GLN A 15 -2.30 -20.46 -16.90
CA GLN A 15 -3.25 -21.47 -17.42
C GLN A 15 -2.79 -22.91 -17.13
N SER A 16 -1.50 -23.12 -16.85
CA SER A 16 -1.01 -24.46 -16.57
C SER A 16 -1.32 -24.86 -15.12
N THR A 17 -2.15 -25.86 -14.97
CA THR A 17 -2.36 -26.69 -13.76
C THR A 17 -1.04 -27.36 -13.30
N ALA A 18 0.04 -27.09 -13.98
CA ALA A 18 1.33 -27.79 -13.97
C ALA A 18 2.39 -27.19 -13.03
N MET A 19 2.02 -26.36 -12.03
CA MET A 19 3.05 -25.92 -11.06
C MET A 19 3.57 -27.08 -10.18
N GLN A 20 2.82 -28.17 -10.06
CA GLN A 20 3.25 -29.35 -9.33
C GLN A 20 4.36 -30.14 -10.05
N SER A 21 4.42 -30.06 -11.37
CA SER A 21 5.39 -30.78 -12.20
C SER A 21 6.69 -30.00 -12.50
N LEU A 22 6.77 -28.72 -12.09
CA LEU A 22 7.97 -27.90 -12.34
C LEU A 22 9.09 -28.24 -11.37
N ASP A 23 10.31 -28.29 -11.88
CA ASP A 23 11.53 -28.39 -11.07
C ASP A 23 11.66 -27.18 -10.12
N PRO A 24 12.28 -27.32 -8.92
CA PRO A 24 12.52 -26.20 -8.00
C PRO A 24 13.16 -24.97 -8.64
N ALA A 25 14.10 -25.15 -9.58
CA ALA A 25 14.73 -24.08 -10.32
C ALA A 25 13.76 -23.33 -11.23
N GLU A 26 12.88 -24.02 -11.94
CA GLU A 26 11.86 -23.44 -12.82
C GLU A 26 10.80 -22.67 -12.01
N ARG A 27 10.40 -23.21 -10.83
CA ARG A 27 9.50 -22.51 -9.90
C ARG A 27 10.10 -21.21 -9.39
N SER A 28 11.40 -21.21 -9.03
CA SER A 28 12.14 -20.02 -8.62
C SER A 28 12.15 -18.97 -9.73
N ALA A 29 12.46 -19.37 -10.96
CA ALA A 29 12.48 -18.48 -12.12
C ALA A 29 11.08 -17.87 -12.39
N ALA A 30 10.02 -18.68 -12.30
CA ALA A 30 8.63 -18.22 -12.49
C ALA A 30 8.22 -17.19 -11.41
N ARG A 31 8.59 -17.40 -10.12
CA ARG A 31 8.33 -16.42 -9.05
C ARG A 31 9.04 -15.09 -9.32
N HIS A 32 10.32 -15.12 -9.65
CA HIS A 32 11.08 -13.91 -9.95
C HIS A 32 10.51 -13.17 -11.17
N ARG A 33 10.12 -13.90 -12.22
CA ARG A 33 9.50 -13.31 -13.39
C ARG A 33 8.17 -12.63 -13.07
N ARG A 34 7.28 -13.28 -12.29
CA ARG A 34 5.99 -12.70 -11.86
C ARG A 34 6.19 -11.47 -11.00
N ALA A 35 7.13 -11.52 -10.06
CA ALA A 35 7.49 -10.37 -9.22
C ALA A 35 8.02 -9.22 -10.06
N ALA A 36 8.91 -9.47 -11.02
CA ALA A 36 9.47 -8.46 -11.91
C ALA A 36 8.40 -7.82 -12.81
N VAL A 37 7.52 -8.62 -13.44
CA VAL A 37 6.39 -8.10 -14.25
C VAL A 37 5.47 -7.24 -13.41
N THR A 38 5.11 -7.67 -12.20
CA THR A 38 4.27 -6.90 -11.28
C THR A 38 4.97 -5.61 -10.85
N GLY A 39 6.28 -5.64 -10.59
CA GLY A 39 7.06 -4.45 -10.24
C GLY A 39 7.10 -3.43 -11.38
N ILE A 40 7.40 -3.86 -12.61
CA ILE A 40 7.45 -3.00 -13.79
C ILE A 40 6.07 -2.37 -14.07
N THR A 41 5.02 -3.20 -14.09
CA THR A 41 3.64 -2.70 -14.33
C THR A 41 3.17 -1.76 -13.23
N SER A 42 3.57 -1.98 -11.97
CA SER A 42 3.32 -1.05 -10.86
C SER A 42 4.00 0.31 -11.09
N GLY A 43 5.23 0.30 -11.64
CA GLY A 43 5.94 1.52 -12.04
C GLY A 43 5.20 2.32 -13.09
N VAL A 44 4.78 1.63 -14.15
CA VAL A 44 4.01 2.26 -15.23
C VAL A 44 2.67 2.79 -14.72
N SER A 45 1.94 2.02 -13.90
CA SER A 45 0.68 2.46 -13.29
C SER A 45 0.86 3.75 -12.48
N ARG A 46 1.90 3.81 -11.65
CA ARG A 46 2.20 5.02 -10.85
C ARG A 46 2.58 6.22 -11.72
N ALA A 47 3.40 6.00 -12.75
CA ALA A 47 3.79 7.05 -13.69
C ALA A 47 2.57 7.62 -14.42
N VAL A 48 1.67 6.77 -14.92
CA VAL A 48 0.42 7.18 -15.55
C VAL A 48 -0.45 7.97 -14.58
N ARG A 49 -0.63 7.49 -13.34
CA ARG A 49 -1.42 8.17 -12.31
C ARG A 49 -0.86 9.56 -11.98
N ILE A 50 0.46 9.68 -11.85
CA ILE A 50 1.13 10.97 -11.61
C ILE A 50 0.90 11.89 -12.82
N GLY A 51 1.07 11.41 -14.04
CA GLY A 51 0.81 12.17 -15.27
C GLY A 51 -0.64 12.66 -15.35
N VAL A 52 -1.61 11.79 -15.09
CA VAL A 52 -3.03 12.16 -15.03
C VAL A 52 -3.28 13.23 -13.97
N THR A 53 -2.70 13.07 -12.77
CA THR A 53 -2.85 14.06 -11.70
C THR A 53 -2.25 15.42 -12.10
N PHE A 54 -1.11 15.43 -12.77
CA PHE A 54 -0.46 16.66 -13.24
C PHE A 54 -1.31 17.42 -14.28
N ILE A 55 -2.04 16.71 -15.13
CA ILE A 55 -2.94 17.30 -16.13
C ILE A 55 -4.25 17.74 -15.48
N THR A 56 -4.82 16.92 -14.60
CA THR A 56 -6.16 17.15 -14.06
C THR A 56 -6.22 18.26 -13.02
N ILE A 57 -5.16 18.47 -12.21
CA ILE A 57 -5.15 19.53 -11.19
C ILE A 57 -5.30 20.93 -11.78
N PRO A 58 -4.47 21.39 -12.74
CA PRO A 58 -4.65 22.71 -13.34
C PRO A 58 -6.00 22.85 -14.05
N LEU A 59 -6.42 21.81 -14.76
CA LEU A 59 -7.68 21.81 -15.49
C LEU A 59 -8.89 21.99 -14.56
N THR A 60 -8.92 21.22 -13.46
CA THR A 60 -10.00 21.31 -12.47
C THR A 60 -9.96 22.60 -11.67
N LEU A 61 -8.77 23.12 -11.34
CA LEU A 61 -8.62 24.40 -10.67
C LEU A 61 -9.16 25.55 -11.51
N HIS A 62 -8.81 25.59 -12.81
CA HIS A 62 -9.32 26.61 -13.73
C HIS A 62 -10.84 26.52 -13.92
N TYR A 63 -11.37 25.32 -14.01
CA TYR A 63 -12.80 25.07 -14.19
C TYR A 63 -13.65 25.38 -12.94
N LEU A 64 -13.24 24.92 -11.76
CA LEU A 64 -13.98 25.06 -10.53
C LEU A 64 -13.78 26.42 -9.85
N GLY A 65 -12.65 27.08 -10.09
CA GLY A 65 -12.21 28.22 -9.31
C GLY A 65 -11.80 27.84 -7.88
N ASN A 66 -11.17 28.77 -7.16
CA ASN A 66 -10.50 28.50 -5.88
C ASN A 66 -11.40 27.88 -4.82
N GLN A 67 -12.68 28.31 -4.72
CA GLN A 67 -13.58 27.87 -3.66
C GLN A 67 -14.04 26.42 -3.83
N ARG A 68 -14.56 26.07 -5.01
CA ARG A 68 -15.04 24.70 -5.29
C ARG A 68 -13.88 23.72 -5.40
N PHE A 69 -12.72 24.16 -5.90
CA PHE A 69 -11.50 23.37 -5.91
C PHE A 69 -11.01 23.09 -4.48
N GLY A 70 -11.02 24.10 -3.59
CA GLY A 70 -10.71 23.92 -2.17
C GLY A 70 -11.64 22.93 -1.47
N LEU A 71 -12.94 22.99 -1.75
CA LEU A 71 -13.92 22.03 -1.26
C LEU A 71 -13.60 20.60 -1.75
N TRP A 72 -13.32 20.46 -3.05
CA TRP A 72 -12.90 19.20 -3.64
C TRP A 72 -11.64 18.62 -2.99
N MET A 73 -10.59 19.44 -2.80
CA MET A 73 -9.35 19.02 -2.16
C MET A 73 -9.57 18.59 -0.71
N THR A 74 -10.45 19.27 0.01
CA THR A 74 -10.79 18.90 1.39
C THR A 74 -11.53 17.57 1.45
N ILE A 75 -12.52 17.36 0.59
CA ILE A 75 -13.21 16.07 0.46
C ILE A 75 -12.20 14.97 0.12
N SER A 76 -11.31 15.20 -0.83
CA SER A 76 -10.29 14.22 -1.26
C SER A 76 -9.29 13.89 -0.15
N SER A 77 -8.93 14.85 0.73
CA SER A 77 -8.01 14.60 1.83
C SER A 77 -8.62 13.76 2.95
N VAL A 78 -9.89 13.98 3.28
CA VAL A 78 -10.65 13.13 4.22
C VAL A 78 -10.66 11.68 3.73
N LEU A 79 -10.74 11.51 2.43
CA LEU A 79 -10.73 10.25 1.75
C LEU A 79 -9.41 9.50 1.75
N ALA A 80 -8.29 10.19 1.64
CA ALA A 80 -6.98 9.56 1.81
C ALA A 80 -6.88 8.88 3.20
N MET A 81 -7.59 9.42 4.21
CA MET A 81 -7.71 8.79 5.53
C MET A 81 -8.63 7.55 5.52
N ALA A 82 -9.57 7.47 4.59
CA ALA A 82 -10.49 6.33 4.47
C ALA A 82 -9.80 5.06 3.91
N GLY A 83 -8.55 5.14 3.41
CA GLY A 83 -7.76 3.99 2.97
C GLY A 83 -7.56 2.90 4.02
N PHE A 84 -7.93 3.17 5.28
CA PHE A 84 -7.93 2.19 6.38
C PHE A 84 -9.32 1.56 6.65
N ALA A 85 -10.35 1.92 5.88
CA ALA A 85 -11.74 1.50 6.16
C ALA A 85 -12.04 0.03 5.86
N ASP A 86 -11.11 -0.70 5.23
CA ASP A 86 -11.16 -2.17 5.12
C ASP A 86 -10.76 -2.89 6.42
N PHE A 87 -10.34 -2.13 7.44
CA PHE A 87 -9.81 -2.65 8.73
C PHE A 87 -8.73 -3.72 8.53
N GLY A 88 -7.95 -3.63 7.44
CA GLY A 88 -6.89 -4.55 7.09
C GLY A 88 -7.37 -5.94 6.59
N VAL A 89 -8.67 -6.14 6.44
CA VAL A 89 -9.26 -7.41 5.97
C VAL A 89 -8.68 -7.81 4.61
N GLY A 90 -8.45 -6.85 3.72
CA GLY A 90 -7.81 -7.09 2.44
C GLY A 90 -6.44 -7.76 2.57
N ASN A 91 -5.61 -7.31 3.52
CA ASN A 91 -4.31 -7.94 3.78
C ASN A 91 -4.44 -9.35 4.38
N GLY A 92 -5.50 -9.59 5.20
CA GLY A 92 -5.84 -10.91 5.69
C GLY A 92 -6.20 -11.87 4.56
N VAL A 93 -7.00 -11.43 3.57
CA VAL A 93 -7.34 -12.19 2.36
C VAL A 93 -6.08 -12.47 1.55
N LEU A 94 -5.26 -11.46 1.23
CA LEU A 94 -4.01 -11.62 0.49
C LEU A 94 -3.13 -12.71 1.09
N ASN A 95 -2.91 -12.66 2.39
CA ASN A 95 -2.04 -13.61 3.09
C ASN A 95 -2.63 -15.04 3.10
N THR A 96 -3.95 -15.15 3.29
CA THR A 96 -4.63 -16.45 3.27
C THR A 96 -4.60 -17.06 1.89
N VAL A 97 -4.87 -16.26 0.83
CA VAL A 97 -4.81 -16.72 -0.57
C VAL A 97 -3.39 -17.12 -0.96
N SER A 98 -2.35 -16.33 -0.63
CA SER A 98 -0.96 -16.66 -0.99
C SER A 98 -0.47 -17.94 -0.31
N THR A 99 -0.89 -18.18 0.95
CA THR A 99 -0.56 -19.40 1.68
C THR A 99 -1.27 -20.61 1.09
N ALA A 100 -2.56 -20.49 0.76
CA ALA A 100 -3.34 -21.56 0.14
C ALA A 100 -2.83 -21.87 -1.28
N PHE A 101 -2.47 -20.84 -2.04
CA PHE A 101 -1.87 -20.97 -3.37
C PHE A 101 -0.54 -21.75 -3.32
N GLY A 102 0.28 -21.50 -2.30
CA GLY A 102 1.50 -22.25 -2.09
C GLY A 102 1.30 -23.74 -1.75
N LYS A 103 0.13 -24.08 -1.19
CA LYS A 103 -0.25 -25.48 -0.87
C LYS A 103 -1.09 -26.13 -1.95
N ASP A 104 -1.35 -25.47 -3.06
CA ASP A 104 -2.29 -25.87 -4.12
C ASP A 104 -3.72 -26.15 -3.58
N ASP A 105 -4.07 -25.51 -2.44
CA ASP A 105 -5.38 -25.61 -1.77
C ASP A 105 -6.38 -24.64 -2.41
N TRP A 106 -6.99 -25.08 -3.52
CA TRP A 106 -7.97 -24.29 -4.28
C TRP A 106 -9.26 -24.05 -3.51
N ASP A 107 -9.66 -24.98 -2.64
CA ASP A 107 -10.85 -24.81 -1.80
C ASP A 107 -10.59 -23.77 -0.69
N GLY A 108 -9.39 -23.77 -0.13
CA GLY A 108 -8.94 -22.70 0.77
C GLY A 108 -8.90 -21.32 0.09
N ILE A 109 -8.50 -21.24 -1.18
CA ILE A 109 -8.52 -20.00 -1.95
C ILE A 109 -9.97 -19.53 -2.17
N ARG A 110 -10.88 -20.43 -2.62
CA ARG A 110 -12.31 -20.12 -2.81
C ARG A 110 -12.96 -19.64 -1.51
N GLY A 111 -12.67 -20.34 -0.42
CA GLY A 111 -13.16 -20.00 0.92
C GLY A 111 -12.66 -18.62 1.38
N ALA A 112 -11.38 -18.30 1.15
CA ALA A 112 -10.79 -17.02 1.51
C ALA A 112 -11.40 -15.86 0.71
N ILE A 113 -11.58 -16.01 -0.61
CA ILE A 113 -12.20 -15.01 -1.48
C ILE A 113 -13.65 -14.80 -1.10
N SER A 114 -14.44 -15.88 -0.91
CA SER A 114 -15.86 -15.79 -0.56
C SER A 114 -16.09 -15.18 0.81
N SER A 115 -15.29 -15.57 1.82
CA SER A 115 -15.38 -15.03 3.18
C SER A 115 -14.90 -13.58 3.24
N GLY A 116 -13.81 -13.24 2.54
CA GLY A 116 -13.32 -11.87 2.43
C GLY A 116 -14.34 -10.94 1.76
N PHE A 117 -14.95 -11.38 0.66
CA PHE A 117 -16.01 -10.63 -0.02
C PHE A 117 -17.21 -10.38 0.89
N ALA A 118 -17.66 -11.40 1.66
CA ALA A 118 -18.76 -11.26 2.59
C ALA A 118 -18.46 -10.23 3.70
N VAL A 119 -17.26 -10.29 4.31
CA VAL A 119 -16.85 -9.34 5.37
C VAL A 119 -16.73 -7.93 4.82
N LEU A 120 -16.06 -7.74 3.68
CA LEU A 120 -15.89 -6.42 3.06
C LEU A 120 -17.24 -5.85 2.59
N THR A 121 -18.17 -6.69 2.13
CA THR A 121 -19.56 -6.26 1.81
C THR A 121 -20.28 -5.80 3.07
N LEU A 122 -20.12 -6.50 4.18
CA LEU A 122 -20.72 -6.09 5.46
C LEU A 122 -20.15 -4.73 5.92
N ILE A 123 -18.83 -4.53 5.81
CA ILE A 123 -18.16 -3.26 6.15
C ILE A 123 -18.67 -2.14 5.25
N GLY A 124 -18.68 -2.33 3.92
CA GLY A 124 -19.14 -1.32 2.97
C GLY A 124 -20.63 -0.97 3.17
N SER A 125 -21.48 -1.97 3.39
CA SER A 125 -22.91 -1.76 3.67
C SER A 125 -23.12 -1.07 5.02
N GLY A 126 -22.36 -1.43 6.06
CA GLY A 126 -22.40 -0.77 7.36
C GLY A 126 -21.98 0.70 7.28
N LEU A 127 -20.94 1.00 6.50
CA LEU A 127 -20.48 2.37 6.24
C LEU A 127 -21.59 3.18 5.54
N LEU A 128 -22.24 2.62 4.53
CA LEU A 128 -23.37 3.27 3.84
C LEU A 128 -24.54 3.50 4.79
N ALA A 129 -24.93 2.50 5.56
CA ALA A 129 -26.03 2.62 6.52
C ALA A 129 -25.76 3.72 7.55
N LEU A 130 -24.54 3.75 8.12
CA LEU A 130 -24.11 4.79 9.04
C LEU A 130 -24.12 6.17 8.38
N PHE A 131 -23.56 6.26 7.17
CA PHE A 131 -23.53 7.53 6.43
C PHE A 131 -24.95 8.06 6.14
N PHE A 132 -25.85 7.23 5.64
CA PHE A 132 -27.23 7.65 5.37
C PHE A 132 -28.00 8.03 6.63
N SER A 133 -27.70 7.38 7.77
CA SER A 133 -28.29 7.74 9.07
C SER A 133 -27.91 9.16 9.51
N ILE A 134 -26.69 9.60 9.18
CA ILE A 134 -26.14 10.88 9.61
C ILE A 134 -26.35 11.97 8.54
N TYR A 135 -26.43 11.60 7.27
CA TYR A 135 -26.39 12.52 6.12
C TYR A 135 -27.36 13.69 6.24
N ARG A 136 -28.59 13.44 6.70
CA ARG A 136 -29.66 14.46 6.82
C ARG A 136 -29.47 15.42 7.99
N PHE A 137 -28.66 15.05 9.00
CA PHE A 137 -28.44 15.84 10.20
C PHE A 137 -27.22 16.75 10.11
N VAL A 138 -26.38 16.58 9.10
CA VAL A 138 -25.14 17.34 8.93
C VAL A 138 -25.33 18.43 7.89
N ASP A 139 -25.04 19.67 8.28
CA ASP A 139 -24.86 20.77 7.32
C ASP A 139 -23.46 20.67 6.69
N TRP A 140 -23.39 19.99 5.55
CA TRP A 140 -22.16 19.75 4.84
C TRP A 140 -21.47 21.03 4.37
N GLY A 141 -22.25 22.08 4.05
CA GLY A 141 -21.72 23.38 3.68
C GLY A 141 -20.95 24.05 4.81
N ASN A 142 -21.51 24.03 6.01
CA ASN A 142 -20.86 24.56 7.20
C ASN A 142 -19.70 23.70 7.67
N LEU A 143 -19.82 22.37 7.60
CA LEU A 143 -18.74 21.44 7.98
C LEU A 143 -17.46 21.72 7.18
N PHE A 144 -17.59 21.97 5.88
CA PHE A 144 -16.46 22.29 5.00
C PHE A 144 -16.17 23.79 4.90
N ARG A 145 -16.85 24.63 5.69
CA ARG A 145 -16.70 26.09 5.69
C ARG A 145 -16.80 26.71 4.29
N ALA A 146 -17.74 26.19 3.49
CA ALA A 146 -18.00 26.73 2.16
C ALA A 146 -18.57 28.15 2.27
N THR A 147 -17.90 29.15 1.66
CA THR A 147 -18.27 30.57 1.81
C THR A 147 -19.24 31.03 0.74
N THR A 148 -19.24 30.43 -0.46
CA THR A 148 -20.19 30.77 -1.54
C THR A 148 -21.44 29.91 -1.45
N ALA A 149 -22.60 30.48 -1.81
CA ALA A 149 -23.88 29.76 -1.82
C ALA A 149 -23.84 28.51 -2.73
N ASP A 150 -23.19 28.63 -3.89
CA ASP A 150 -23.02 27.53 -4.86
C ASP A 150 -22.15 26.41 -4.31
N ALA A 151 -20.99 26.70 -3.68
CA ALA A 151 -20.14 25.69 -3.05
C ALA A 151 -20.85 25.00 -1.88
N ARG A 152 -21.67 25.75 -1.11
CA ARG A 152 -22.46 25.21 0.00
C ARG A 152 -23.53 24.24 -0.50
N ALA A 153 -24.26 24.60 -1.57
CA ALA A 153 -25.25 23.73 -2.17
C ALA A 153 -24.67 22.44 -2.77
N GLN A 154 -23.45 22.49 -3.32
CA GLN A 154 -22.80 21.36 -3.94
C GLN A 154 -22.02 20.45 -2.97
N ALA A 155 -21.77 20.88 -1.72
CA ALA A 155 -21.00 20.10 -0.74
C ALA A 155 -21.66 18.76 -0.39
N GLY A 156 -22.96 18.78 -0.06
CA GLY A 156 -23.70 17.55 0.29
C GLY A 156 -23.73 16.52 -0.83
N PRO A 157 -24.17 16.86 -2.05
CA PRO A 157 -24.14 15.95 -3.19
C PRO A 157 -22.74 15.41 -3.53
N ALA A 158 -21.69 16.22 -3.42
CA ALA A 158 -20.32 15.78 -3.67
C ALA A 158 -19.86 14.71 -2.66
N VAL A 159 -20.12 14.93 -1.37
CA VAL A 159 -19.81 13.96 -0.31
C VAL A 159 -20.62 12.68 -0.47
N LEU A 160 -21.92 12.79 -0.78
CA LEU A 160 -22.79 11.64 -1.02
C LEU A 160 -22.23 10.73 -2.12
N VAL A 161 -22.00 11.29 -3.30
CA VAL A 161 -21.42 10.54 -4.43
C VAL A 161 -20.13 9.87 -4.03
N PHE A 162 -19.30 10.60 -3.35
CA PHE A 162 -18.01 10.10 -2.95
C PHE A 162 -18.08 8.92 -1.98
N VAL A 163 -18.84 9.04 -0.87
CA VAL A 163 -19.01 7.95 0.11
C VAL A 163 -19.64 6.72 -0.53
N VAL A 164 -20.61 6.92 -1.43
CA VAL A 164 -21.23 5.81 -2.18
C VAL A 164 -20.20 5.11 -3.06
N CYS A 165 -19.44 5.84 -3.87
CA CYS A 165 -18.37 5.25 -4.69
C CYS A 165 -17.33 4.51 -3.85
N PHE A 166 -16.89 5.12 -2.76
CA PHE A 166 -15.93 4.54 -1.84
C PHE A 166 -16.44 3.24 -1.22
N ALA A 167 -17.65 3.24 -0.67
CA ALA A 167 -18.23 2.07 -0.03
C ALA A 167 -18.50 0.92 -1.01
N LEU A 168 -18.88 1.23 -2.26
CA LEU A 168 -19.04 0.26 -3.33
C LEU A 168 -17.70 -0.36 -3.77
N ASN A 169 -16.58 0.34 -3.58
CA ASN A 169 -15.26 -0.19 -3.91
C ASN A 169 -14.72 -1.16 -2.85
N ILE A 170 -15.12 -1.02 -1.57
CA ILE A 170 -14.63 -1.87 -0.47
C ILE A 170 -14.80 -3.37 -0.74
N PRO A 171 -15.98 -3.89 -1.12
CA PRO A 171 -16.14 -5.32 -1.42
C PRO A 171 -15.26 -5.82 -2.56
N LEU A 172 -15.03 -4.96 -3.55
CA LEU A 172 -14.29 -5.32 -4.76
C LEU A 172 -12.77 -5.32 -4.56
N ASP A 173 -12.26 -4.74 -3.44
CA ASP A 173 -10.85 -4.83 -3.08
C ASP A 173 -10.39 -6.31 -2.96
N VAL A 174 -11.32 -7.23 -2.63
CA VAL A 174 -11.04 -8.66 -2.59
C VAL A 174 -10.44 -9.19 -3.90
N VAL A 175 -10.85 -8.65 -5.05
CA VAL A 175 -10.34 -9.07 -6.37
C VAL A 175 -8.86 -8.72 -6.50
N GLN A 176 -8.50 -7.48 -6.15
CA GLN A 176 -7.11 -7.02 -6.21
C GLN A 176 -6.25 -7.81 -5.23
N ARG A 177 -6.75 -8.09 -4.02
CA ARG A 177 -6.04 -8.90 -3.01
C ARG A 177 -5.89 -10.34 -3.43
N ALA A 178 -6.91 -10.93 -4.07
CA ALA A 178 -6.84 -12.28 -4.63
C ALA A 178 -5.82 -12.36 -5.78
N GLN A 179 -5.87 -11.42 -6.73
CA GLN A 179 -4.90 -11.34 -7.82
C GLN A 179 -3.47 -11.20 -7.29
N LEU A 180 -3.26 -10.35 -6.28
CA LEU A 180 -1.95 -10.18 -5.66
C LEU A 180 -1.50 -11.46 -4.95
N GLY A 181 -2.39 -12.13 -4.19
CA GLY A 181 -2.12 -13.40 -3.50
C GLY A 181 -1.79 -14.54 -4.45
N LEU A 182 -2.41 -14.56 -5.64
CA LEU A 182 -2.12 -15.48 -6.74
C LEU A 182 -0.90 -15.08 -7.59
N GLN A 183 -0.15 -14.05 -7.16
CA GLN A 183 0.99 -13.47 -7.90
C GLN A 183 0.63 -12.91 -9.28
N GLN A 184 -0.62 -12.47 -9.45
CA GLN A 184 -1.16 -11.85 -10.67
C GLN A 184 -1.28 -10.32 -10.53
N GLY A 185 -0.49 -9.68 -9.67
CA GLY A 185 -0.56 -8.24 -9.40
C GLY A 185 -0.39 -7.34 -10.62
N PHE A 186 0.23 -7.85 -11.69
CA PHE A 186 0.31 -7.13 -12.96
C PHE A 186 -1.08 -6.83 -13.57
N LEU A 187 -2.07 -7.73 -13.39
CA LEU A 187 -3.45 -7.49 -13.83
C LEU A 187 -4.07 -6.33 -13.07
N THR A 188 -3.90 -6.31 -11.76
CA THR A 188 -4.34 -5.17 -10.92
C THR A 188 -3.78 -3.85 -11.44
N ASN A 189 -2.46 -3.81 -11.73
CA ASN A 189 -1.80 -2.61 -12.24
C ASN A 189 -2.33 -2.17 -13.61
N LEU A 190 -2.66 -3.11 -14.51
CA LEU A 190 -3.27 -2.79 -15.82
C LEU A 190 -4.65 -2.15 -15.65
N TRP A 191 -5.49 -2.68 -14.76
CA TRP A 191 -6.79 -2.10 -14.46
C TRP A 191 -6.69 -0.75 -13.75
N GLU A 192 -5.64 -0.52 -12.94
CA GLU A 192 -5.35 0.81 -12.39
C GLU A 192 -4.97 1.84 -13.46
N ILE A 193 -4.19 1.42 -14.48
CA ILE A 193 -3.88 2.27 -15.65
C ILE A 193 -5.17 2.63 -16.38
N PHE A 194 -6.01 1.65 -16.65
CA PHE A 194 -7.30 1.87 -17.31
C PHE A 194 -8.18 2.84 -16.50
N SER A 195 -8.28 2.65 -15.18
CA SER A 195 -9.01 3.55 -14.28
C SER A 195 -8.44 4.97 -14.31
N SER A 196 -7.12 5.13 -14.37
CA SER A 196 -6.47 6.45 -14.45
C SER A 196 -6.81 7.17 -15.77
N VAL A 197 -6.86 6.44 -16.87
CA VAL A 197 -7.30 6.98 -18.18
C VAL A 197 -8.78 7.37 -18.13
N LEU A 198 -9.64 6.54 -17.51
CA LEU A 198 -11.06 6.88 -17.31
C LEU A 198 -11.26 8.15 -16.47
N ILE A 199 -10.45 8.34 -15.42
CA ILE A 199 -10.46 9.58 -14.62
C ILE A 199 -10.19 10.78 -15.54
N LEU A 200 -9.12 10.71 -16.35
CA LEU A 200 -8.76 11.79 -17.26
C LEU A 200 -9.87 12.11 -18.26
N VAL A 201 -10.41 11.08 -18.93
CA VAL A 201 -11.50 11.23 -19.90
C VAL A 201 -12.76 11.80 -19.22
N GLY A 202 -13.10 11.28 -18.03
CA GLY A 202 -14.27 11.76 -17.26
C GLY A 202 -14.12 13.22 -16.85
N ILE A 203 -12.95 13.65 -16.38
CA ILE A 203 -12.70 15.04 -16.01
C ILE A 203 -12.74 15.95 -17.26
N LEU A 204 -12.16 15.53 -18.38
CA LEU A 204 -12.26 16.27 -19.64
C LEU A 204 -13.70 16.44 -20.08
N ALA A 205 -14.53 15.38 -19.97
CA ALA A 205 -15.96 15.45 -20.28
C ALA A 205 -16.69 16.42 -19.35
N VAL A 206 -16.43 16.36 -18.01
CA VAL A 206 -17.05 17.26 -17.04
C VAL A 206 -16.72 18.73 -17.35
N VAL A 207 -15.48 19.02 -17.70
CA VAL A 207 -15.02 20.38 -18.05
C VAL A 207 -15.65 20.82 -19.39
N HIS A 208 -15.67 19.95 -20.39
CA HIS A 208 -16.23 20.27 -21.73
C HIS A 208 -17.75 20.54 -21.68
N PHE A 209 -18.49 19.73 -20.92
CA PHE A 209 -19.96 19.87 -20.81
C PHE A 209 -20.41 20.78 -19.66
N HIS A 210 -19.50 21.46 -18.97
CA HIS A 210 -19.77 22.38 -17.87
C HIS A 210 -20.66 21.75 -16.76
N LEU A 211 -20.34 20.53 -16.33
CA LEU A 211 -21.11 19.78 -15.34
C LEU A 211 -20.80 20.22 -13.89
N SER A 212 -21.61 19.79 -12.93
CA SER A 212 -21.47 20.13 -11.52
C SER A 212 -20.22 19.54 -10.83
N LEU A 213 -19.89 20.04 -9.60
CA LEU A 213 -18.86 19.45 -8.74
C LEU A 213 -19.14 17.96 -8.45
N ALA A 214 -20.42 17.59 -8.24
CA ALA A 214 -20.80 16.19 -8.01
C ALA A 214 -20.43 15.30 -9.21
N ALA A 215 -20.61 15.79 -10.46
CA ALA A 215 -20.20 15.07 -11.66
C ALA A 215 -18.67 14.90 -11.72
N LEU A 216 -17.90 15.89 -11.27
CA LEU A 216 -16.44 15.78 -11.16
C LEU A 216 -16.03 14.72 -10.13
N VAL A 217 -16.75 14.65 -9.01
CA VAL A 217 -16.54 13.60 -8.01
C VAL A 217 -16.86 12.22 -8.58
N VAL A 218 -17.95 12.09 -9.39
CA VAL A 218 -18.26 10.85 -10.12
C VAL A 218 -17.11 10.47 -11.05
N ALA A 219 -16.57 11.41 -11.82
CA ALA A 219 -15.46 11.14 -12.74
C ALA A 219 -14.22 10.68 -11.98
N PHE A 220 -13.91 11.29 -10.84
CA PHE A 220 -12.70 10.99 -10.06
C PHE A 220 -12.83 9.74 -9.18
N ALA A 221 -13.93 9.58 -8.44
CA ALA A 221 -14.16 8.47 -7.52
C ALA A 221 -14.88 7.28 -8.18
N GLY A 222 -15.74 7.54 -9.17
CA GLY A 222 -16.49 6.50 -9.88
C GLY A 222 -15.66 5.76 -10.92
N ALA A 223 -14.69 6.41 -11.58
CA ALA A 223 -13.85 5.75 -12.57
C ALA A 223 -13.01 4.59 -11.96
N PRO A 224 -12.37 4.71 -10.79
CA PRO A 224 -11.76 3.57 -10.10
C PRO A 224 -12.74 2.47 -9.76
N VAL A 225 -13.96 2.82 -9.34
CA VAL A 225 -15.02 1.83 -9.06
C VAL A 225 -15.36 1.06 -10.33
N LEU A 226 -15.62 1.75 -11.45
CA LEU A 226 -15.88 1.10 -12.74
C LEU A 226 -14.72 0.20 -13.16
N GLY A 227 -13.48 0.67 -13.06
CA GLY A 227 -12.29 -0.14 -13.36
C GLY A 227 -12.20 -1.39 -12.51
N THR A 228 -12.47 -1.30 -11.21
CA THR A 228 -12.46 -2.46 -10.30
C THR A 228 -13.64 -3.41 -10.58
N TRP A 229 -14.83 -2.90 -10.92
CA TRP A 229 -15.97 -3.70 -11.36
C TRP A 229 -15.67 -4.45 -12.65
N MET A 230 -15.08 -3.79 -13.63
CA MET A 230 -14.67 -4.43 -14.89
C MET A 230 -13.59 -5.48 -14.65
N ASN A 231 -12.62 -5.19 -13.77
CA ASN A 231 -11.63 -6.18 -13.32
C ASN A 231 -12.31 -7.40 -12.67
N ALA A 232 -13.26 -7.18 -11.78
CA ALA A 232 -14.02 -8.26 -11.13
C ALA A 232 -14.80 -9.09 -12.16
N GLY A 233 -15.49 -8.43 -13.10
CA GLY A 233 -16.21 -9.08 -14.18
C GLY A 233 -15.29 -9.92 -15.07
N TYR A 234 -14.12 -9.40 -15.43
CA TYR A 234 -13.12 -10.13 -16.20
C TYR A 234 -12.52 -11.30 -15.39
N PHE A 235 -12.13 -11.06 -14.14
CA PHE A 235 -11.50 -12.06 -13.29
C PHE A 235 -12.45 -13.23 -13.01
N PHE A 236 -13.64 -12.96 -12.52
CA PHE A 236 -14.62 -13.99 -12.16
C PHE A 236 -15.45 -14.49 -13.34
N GLY A 237 -15.62 -13.73 -14.41
CA GLY A 237 -16.44 -14.11 -15.56
C GLY A 237 -15.66 -14.82 -16.66
N VAL A 238 -14.38 -14.48 -16.85
CA VAL A 238 -13.56 -14.96 -17.97
C VAL A 238 -12.34 -15.73 -17.51
N SER A 239 -11.52 -15.12 -16.64
CA SER A 239 -10.20 -15.67 -16.30
C SER A 239 -10.27 -16.82 -15.28
N ARG A 240 -11.03 -16.66 -14.20
CA ARG A 240 -11.08 -17.60 -13.05
C ARG A 240 -12.51 -17.75 -12.54
N ARG A 241 -13.38 -18.34 -13.35
CA ARG A 241 -14.78 -18.63 -12.99
C ARG A 241 -14.90 -19.54 -11.77
N ASP A 242 -13.91 -20.39 -11.58
CA ASP A 242 -13.79 -21.30 -10.44
C ASP A 242 -13.64 -20.58 -9.09
N LEU A 243 -13.24 -19.31 -9.09
CA LEU A 243 -13.04 -18.50 -7.89
C LEU A 243 -14.20 -17.53 -7.59
N LEU A 244 -15.32 -17.61 -8.33
CA LEU A 244 -16.48 -16.76 -8.08
C LEU A 244 -16.94 -16.90 -6.61
N PRO A 245 -17.18 -15.79 -5.89
CA PRO A 245 -17.65 -15.87 -4.50
C PRO A 245 -19.01 -16.56 -4.40
N HIS A 246 -19.12 -17.57 -3.52
CA HIS A 246 -20.36 -18.28 -3.26
C HIS A 246 -20.68 -18.27 -1.76
N ARG A 247 -21.96 -18.10 -1.41
CA ARG A 247 -22.41 -18.03 -0.01
C ARG A 247 -22.11 -19.33 0.77
N HIS A 248 -22.19 -20.49 0.12
CA HIS A 248 -21.92 -21.80 0.77
C HIS A 248 -20.44 -22.03 1.08
N LEU A 249 -19.52 -21.27 0.48
CA LEU A 249 -18.09 -21.32 0.74
C LEU A 249 -17.64 -20.36 1.87
N VAL A 250 -18.58 -19.57 2.39
CA VAL A 250 -18.30 -18.66 3.51
C VAL A 250 -18.17 -19.50 4.79
N SER A 251 -16.98 -19.46 5.39
CA SER A 251 -16.67 -20.23 6.60
C SER A 251 -16.34 -19.29 7.75
N ARG A 252 -16.97 -19.52 8.92
CA ARG A 252 -16.69 -18.77 10.14
C ARG A 252 -15.21 -18.86 10.54
N GLN A 253 -14.60 -20.03 10.39
CA GLN A 253 -13.19 -20.24 10.71
C GLN A 253 -12.27 -19.39 9.82
N VAL A 254 -12.61 -19.30 8.52
CA VAL A 254 -11.87 -18.46 7.55
C VAL A 254 -12.08 -16.96 7.85
N ILE A 255 -13.31 -16.54 8.19
CA ILE A 255 -13.61 -15.19 8.62
C ILE A 255 -12.78 -14.82 9.85
N ASP A 256 -12.81 -15.65 10.91
CA ASP A 256 -12.04 -15.40 12.13
C ASP A 256 -10.54 -15.28 11.85
N LYS A 257 -10.01 -16.12 10.96
CA LYS A 257 -8.61 -16.06 10.53
C LYS A 257 -8.28 -14.76 9.78
N ILE A 258 -9.11 -14.38 8.80
CA ILE A 258 -8.91 -13.18 7.96
C ILE A 258 -9.07 -11.92 8.80
N THR A 259 -10.10 -11.83 9.65
CA THR A 259 -10.37 -10.65 10.48
C THR A 259 -9.34 -10.49 11.59
N ARG A 260 -8.91 -11.57 12.23
CA ARG A 260 -7.84 -11.53 13.24
C ARG A 260 -6.51 -11.07 12.63
N LEU A 261 -6.15 -11.61 11.48
CA LEU A 261 -4.93 -11.22 10.77
C LEU A 261 -5.06 -9.81 10.21
N GLY A 262 -6.21 -9.49 9.63
CA GLY A 262 -6.53 -8.14 9.14
C GLY A 262 -6.47 -7.08 10.23
N GLY A 263 -7.07 -7.34 11.39
CA GLY A 263 -7.00 -6.43 12.54
C GLY A 263 -5.56 -6.16 13.02
N MET A 264 -4.69 -7.17 12.97
CA MET A 264 -3.27 -6.96 13.25
C MET A 264 -2.60 -6.06 12.20
N PHE A 265 -2.90 -6.24 10.92
CA PHE A 265 -2.41 -5.35 9.86
C PHE A 265 -2.97 -3.92 10.01
N PHE A 266 -4.23 -3.78 10.38
CA PHE A 266 -4.85 -2.48 10.63
C PHE A 266 -4.13 -1.72 11.76
N VAL A 267 -3.90 -2.38 12.90
CA VAL A 267 -3.15 -1.78 14.02
C VAL A 267 -1.74 -1.39 13.57
N LEU A 268 -1.06 -2.26 12.82
CA LEU A 268 0.27 -1.97 12.29
C LEU A 268 0.26 -0.71 11.40
N GLN A 269 -0.68 -0.62 10.47
CA GLN A 269 -0.83 0.53 9.59
C GLN A 269 -1.15 1.82 10.35
N LEU A 270 -2.04 1.74 11.35
CA LEU A 270 -2.41 2.88 12.17
C LEU A 270 -1.22 3.41 12.98
N VAL A 271 -0.47 2.53 13.63
CA VAL A 271 0.73 2.90 14.39
C VAL A 271 1.77 3.57 13.48
N VAL A 272 2.01 3.00 12.30
CA VAL A 272 2.92 3.56 11.30
C VAL A 272 2.44 4.94 10.85
N ALA A 273 1.16 5.08 10.47
CA ALA A 273 0.60 6.34 10.03
C ALA A 273 0.71 7.43 11.09
N VAL A 274 0.37 7.13 12.35
CA VAL A 274 0.50 8.08 13.47
C VAL A 274 1.97 8.45 13.70
N SER A 275 2.88 7.49 13.70
CA SER A 275 4.30 7.72 13.96
C SER A 275 4.95 8.67 12.94
N TYR A 276 4.54 8.57 11.66
CA TYR A 276 5.08 9.41 10.59
C TYR A 276 4.34 10.75 10.44
N SER A 277 3.03 10.79 10.70
CA SER A 277 2.26 12.03 10.60
C SER A 277 2.52 13.00 11.75
N ALA A 278 3.05 12.51 12.87
CA ALA A 278 3.34 13.32 14.05
C ALA A 278 4.49 14.32 13.86
N ASP A 279 5.39 14.09 12.89
CA ASP A 279 6.59 14.92 12.69
C ASP A 279 6.25 16.39 12.51
N ASN A 280 5.37 16.69 11.56
CA ASN A 280 4.96 18.05 11.27
C ASN A 280 4.25 18.71 12.46
N PHE A 281 3.44 17.93 13.21
CA PHE A 281 2.75 18.44 14.39
C PHE A 281 3.73 18.78 15.51
N ILE A 282 4.71 17.91 15.78
CA ILE A 282 5.74 18.13 16.81
C ILE A 282 6.58 19.36 16.46
N ILE A 283 7.04 19.47 15.21
CA ILE A 283 7.81 20.63 14.75
C ILE A 283 6.99 21.90 14.88
N ALA A 284 5.76 21.93 14.36
CA ALA A 284 4.89 23.09 14.41
C ALA A 284 4.64 23.55 15.85
N ARG A 285 4.47 22.62 16.79
CA ARG A 285 4.17 22.91 18.20
C ARG A 285 5.38 23.39 19.00
N ILE A 286 6.59 22.91 18.67
CA ILE A 286 7.81 23.21 19.46
C ILE A 286 8.61 24.34 18.85
N LEU A 287 8.74 24.39 17.51
CA LEU A 287 9.64 25.29 16.81
C LEU A 287 8.87 26.35 16.00
N GLY A 288 7.70 26.01 15.50
CA GLY A 288 6.85 26.87 14.69
C GLY A 288 6.53 26.33 13.31
N VAL A 289 5.52 26.93 12.66
CA VAL A 289 5.01 26.47 11.35
C VAL A 289 6.03 26.67 10.21
N ALA A 290 6.88 27.70 10.30
CA ALA A 290 7.93 27.97 9.30
C ALA A 290 8.93 26.80 9.21
N ASP A 291 9.29 26.21 10.35
CA ASP A 291 10.23 25.11 10.45
C ASP A 291 9.68 23.80 9.86
N VAL A 292 8.36 23.63 9.83
CA VAL A 292 7.71 22.51 9.15
C VAL A 292 8.05 22.49 7.65
N THR A 293 8.11 23.65 7.01
CA THR A 293 8.46 23.76 5.59
C THR A 293 9.90 23.33 5.35
N VAL A 294 10.83 23.78 6.22
CA VAL A 294 12.27 23.43 6.13
C VAL A 294 12.50 21.93 6.33
N PHE A 295 11.63 21.25 7.10
CA PHE A 295 11.67 19.80 7.30
C PHE A 295 10.99 19.02 6.18
N SER A 296 9.75 19.39 5.84
CA SER A 296 8.87 18.57 4.98
C SER A 296 9.32 18.52 3.52
N ILE A 297 9.98 19.58 3.01
CA ILE A 297 10.47 19.59 1.62
C ILE A 297 11.62 18.61 1.43
N PRO A 298 12.71 18.64 2.22
CA PRO A 298 13.74 17.61 2.15
C PRO A 298 13.20 16.19 2.41
N GLN A 299 12.28 16.02 3.37
CA GLN A 299 11.64 14.73 3.63
C GLN A 299 10.94 14.18 2.39
N ARG A 300 10.21 15.00 1.62
CA ARG A 300 9.58 14.60 0.36
C ARG A 300 10.60 14.19 -0.68
N MET A 301 11.74 14.88 -0.77
CA MET A 301 12.81 14.52 -1.70
C MET A 301 13.32 13.09 -1.44
N PHE A 302 13.61 12.75 -0.17
CA PHE A 302 14.06 11.40 0.19
C PHE A 302 12.94 10.35 0.09
N SER A 303 11.66 10.73 0.24
CA SER A 303 10.53 9.79 0.16
C SER A 303 10.35 9.15 -1.22
N VAL A 304 10.88 9.75 -2.28
CA VAL A 304 10.89 9.19 -3.63
C VAL A 304 11.59 7.83 -3.66
N ILE A 305 12.66 7.66 -2.88
CA ILE A 305 13.39 6.39 -2.75
C ILE A 305 12.42 5.30 -2.26
N THR A 306 11.65 5.61 -1.22
CA THR A 306 10.68 4.66 -0.63
C THR A 306 9.59 4.26 -1.61
N VAL A 307 9.14 5.17 -2.46
CA VAL A 307 8.16 4.86 -3.51
C VAL A 307 8.73 3.80 -4.47
N VAL A 308 9.96 3.99 -4.93
CA VAL A 308 10.63 3.05 -5.86
C VAL A 308 10.84 1.68 -5.19
N VAL A 309 11.39 1.67 -3.97
CA VAL A 309 11.65 0.41 -3.25
C VAL A 309 10.35 -0.35 -2.99
N THR A 310 9.29 0.33 -2.53
CA THR A 310 8.00 -0.31 -2.25
C THR A 310 7.40 -0.95 -3.51
N MET A 311 7.52 -0.28 -4.66
CA MET A 311 7.08 -0.84 -5.94
C MET A 311 7.73 -2.18 -6.26
N LEU A 312 9.04 -2.28 -6.02
CA LEU A 312 9.81 -3.48 -6.34
C LEU A 312 9.61 -4.58 -5.31
N MET A 313 9.41 -4.22 -4.04
CA MET A 313 9.35 -5.18 -2.93
C MET A 313 7.95 -5.73 -2.65
N MET A 314 6.89 -4.98 -2.97
CA MET A 314 5.51 -5.39 -2.69
C MET A 314 5.12 -6.74 -3.33
N PRO A 315 5.54 -7.08 -4.58
CA PRO A 315 5.26 -8.38 -5.17
C PRO A 315 5.95 -9.57 -4.48
N LEU A 316 7.00 -9.31 -3.70
CA LEU A 316 7.70 -10.36 -2.94
C LEU A 316 6.89 -10.84 -1.74
N TRP A 317 5.97 -10.04 -1.20
CA TRP A 317 5.11 -10.46 -0.09
C TRP A 317 4.37 -11.79 -0.39
N PRO A 318 3.51 -11.90 -1.42
CA PRO A 318 2.85 -13.15 -1.74
C PRO A 318 3.82 -14.24 -2.21
N ALA A 319 4.95 -13.88 -2.84
CA ALA A 319 5.97 -14.83 -3.25
C ALA A 319 6.65 -15.51 -2.05
N TYR A 320 6.93 -14.77 -0.96
CA TYR A 320 7.40 -15.37 0.29
C TYR A 320 6.35 -16.29 0.91
N GLY A 321 5.06 -15.89 0.92
CA GLY A 321 3.97 -16.72 1.47
C GLY A 321 3.83 -18.04 0.73
N GLU A 322 3.91 -18.02 -0.59
CA GLU A 322 3.90 -19.22 -1.44
C GLU A 322 5.15 -20.09 -1.23
N ALA A 323 6.35 -19.51 -1.24
CA ALA A 323 7.60 -20.25 -1.06
C ALA A 323 7.68 -20.95 0.31
N ILE A 324 7.29 -20.26 1.38
CA ILE A 324 7.26 -20.81 2.73
C ILE A 324 6.24 -21.97 2.83
N SER A 325 5.06 -21.81 2.24
CA SER A 325 4.02 -22.84 2.29
C SER A 325 4.37 -24.10 1.47
N ARG A 326 5.26 -23.97 0.49
CA ARG A 326 5.86 -25.10 -0.26
C ARG A 326 7.12 -25.68 0.38
N GLY A 327 7.63 -25.10 1.47
CA GLY A 327 8.86 -25.53 2.14
C GLY A 327 10.15 -25.12 1.42
N ASP A 328 10.10 -24.18 0.45
CA ASP A 328 11.27 -23.73 -0.33
C ASP A 328 12.10 -22.68 0.44
N MET A 329 12.68 -23.13 1.56
CA MET A 329 13.40 -22.25 2.49
C MET A 329 14.71 -21.73 1.92
N LEU A 330 15.35 -22.47 1.00
CA LEU A 330 16.56 -22.01 0.32
C LEU A 330 16.29 -20.76 -0.53
N TRP A 331 15.18 -20.78 -1.28
CA TRP A 331 14.74 -19.62 -2.05
C TRP A 331 14.43 -18.44 -1.14
N VAL A 332 13.71 -18.66 -0.04
CA VAL A 332 13.35 -17.62 0.93
C VAL A 332 14.58 -16.93 1.48
N ARG A 333 15.54 -17.69 1.99
CA ARG A 333 16.79 -17.15 2.56
C ARG A 333 17.63 -16.40 1.53
N HIS A 334 17.78 -16.99 0.35
CA HIS A 334 18.58 -16.41 -0.74
C HIS A 334 17.95 -15.09 -1.24
N THR A 335 16.64 -15.09 -1.48
CA THR A 335 15.91 -13.92 -1.94
C THR A 335 15.92 -12.81 -0.88
N LEU A 336 15.68 -13.14 0.40
CA LEU A 336 15.72 -12.16 1.48
C LEU A 336 17.10 -11.49 1.59
N THR A 337 18.16 -12.27 1.58
CA THR A 337 19.52 -11.73 1.68
C THR A 337 19.87 -10.86 0.48
N ARG A 338 19.58 -11.32 -0.75
CA ARG A 338 19.86 -10.55 -1.98
C ARG A 338 19.04 -9.25 -2.05
N THR A 339 17.78 -9.30 -1.69
CA THR A 339 16.92 -8.11 -1.72
C THR A 339 17.30 -7.11 -0.65
N LEU A 340 17.65 -7.55 0.57
CA LEU A 340 18.16 -6.66 1.62
C LEU A 340 19.46 -5.97 1.20
N LEU A 341 20.44 -6.73 0.68
CA LEU A 341 21.70 -6.17 0.20
C LEU A 341 21.48 -5.23 -0.98
N GLY A 342 20.64 -5.60 -1.94
CA GLY A 342 20.33 -4.78 -3.11
C GLY A 342 19.61 -3.47 -2.72
N VAL A 343 18.64 -3.54 -1.82
CA VAL A 343 17.94 -2.34 -1.31
C VAL A 343 18.90 -1.47 -0.49
N PHE A 344 19.72 -2.06 0.38
CA PHE A 344 20.72 -1.30 1.13
C PHE A 344 21.69 -0.56 0.20
N ALA A 345 22.26 -1.24 -0.80
CA ALA A 345 23.18 -0.63 -1.76
C ALA A 345 22.49 0.47 -2.59
N PHE A 346 21.32 0.16 -3.16
CA PHE A 346 20.55 1.12 -3.96
C PHE A 346 20.18 2.36 -3.17
N THR A 347 19.57 2.18 -1.99
CA THR A 347 19.12 3.31 -1.17
C THR A 347 20.30 4.12 -0.63
N SER A 348 21.43 3.49 -0.29
CA SER A 348 22.65 4.18 0.15
C SER A 348 23.22 5.04 -0.97
N ILE A 349 23.35 4.50 -2.19
CA ILE A 349 23.86 5.24 -3.35
C ILE A 349 22.95 6.43 -3.67
N VAL A 350 21.64 6.19 -3.78
CA VAL A 350 20.70 7.27 -4.12
C VAL A 350 20.61 8.31 -3.01
N SER A 351 20.58 7.91 -1.72
CA SER A 351 20.58 8.84 -0.59
C SER A 351 21.85 9.67 -0.52
N ALA A 352 23.02 9.07 -0.76
CA ALA A 352 24.29 9.80 -0.82
C ALA A 352 24.30 10.81 -1.98
N THR A 353 23.82 10.40 -3.16
CA THR A 353 23.71 11.29 -4.32
C THR A 353 22.77 12.47 -4.02
N LEU A 354 21.58 12.22 -3.46
CA LEU A 354 20.66 13.27 -3.06
C LEU A 354 21.27 14.19 -2.00
N LEU A 355 22.01 13.65 -1.04
CA LEU A 355 22.69 14.43 0.00
C LEU A 355 23.74 15.38 -0.61
N VAL A 356 24.62 14.88 -1.49
CA VAL A 356 25.68 15.65 -2.14
C VAL A 356 25.10 16.77 -3.02
N PHE A 357 24.05 16.48 -3.80
CA PHE A 357 23.42 17.42 -4.70
C PHE A 357 22.25 18.19 -4.08
N SER A 358 21.98 18.01 -2.79
CA SER A 358 20.81 18.54 -2.09
C SER A 358 20.60 20.04 -2.30
N ASN A 359 21.65 20.86 -2.13
CA ASN A 359 21.56 22.31 -2.25
C ASN A 359 21.17 22.74 -3.69
N LYS A 360 21.75 22.09 -4.71
CA LYS A 360 21.42 22.37 -6.11
C LYS A 360 20.01 21.94 -6.45
N LEU A 361 19.61 20.76 -5.98
CA LEU A 361 18.28 20.20 -6.22
C LEU A 361 17.19 21.04 -5.53
N LEU A 362 17.40 21.46 -4.28
CA LEU A 362 16.46 22.31 -3.55
C LEU A 362 16.35 23.70 -4.20
N LEU A 363 17.47 24.29 -4.59
CA LEU A 363 17.48 25.59 -5.27
C LEU A 363 16.72 25.53 -6.61
N TRP A 364 16.92 24.45 -7.38
CA TRP A 364 16.23 24.25 -8.66
C TRP A 364 14.73 23.96 -8.49
N TRP A 365 14.36 23.19 -7.44
CA TRP A 365 12.99 22.75 -7.24
C TRP A 365 12.11 23.76 -6.53
N VAL A 366 12.62 24.42 -5.49
CA VAL A 366 11.83 25.30 -4.59
C VAL A 366 12.32 26.73 -4.58
N GLY A 367 13.51 26.99 -5.13
CA GLY A 367 14.13 28.33 -5.14
C GLY A 367 14.95 28.62 -3.86
N PRO A 368 15.43 29.86 -3.70
CA PRO A 368 16.42 30.23 -2.70
C PRO A 368 15.89 30.41 -1.27
N GLY A 369 14.64 30.01 -0.99
CA GLY A 369 13.99 30.24 0.31
C GLY A 369 14.23 29.19 1.39
N ILE A 370 14.88 28.05 1.09
CA ILE A 370 14.97 26.90 2.02
C ILE A 370 16.41 26.42 2.13
N HIS A 371 16.98 26.55 3.34
CA HIS A 371 18.34 26.16 3.65
C HIS A 371 18.37 25.14 4.81
N PRO A 372 18.10 23.83 4.56
CA PRO A 372 18.16 22.82 5.60
C PRO A 372 19.61 22.61 6.06
N SER A 373 19.81 22.38 7.36
CA SER A 373 21.13 22.07 7.88
C SER A 373 21.66 20.74 7.34
N PHE A 374 22.98 20.61 7.21
CA PHE A 374 23.61 19.34 6.80
C PHE A 374 23.21 18.17 7.72
N LEU A 375 23.09 18.43 9.03
CA LEU A 375 22.70 17.43 10.01
C LEU A 375 21.26 16.90 9.79
N LEU A 376 20.33 17.78 9.38
CA LEU A 376 18.98 17.39 8.97
C LEU A 376 19.01 16.50 7.73
N MET A 377 19.73 16.93 6.70
CA MET A 377 19.85 16.21 5.44
C MET A 377 20.48 14.82 5.61
N LEU A 378 21.55 14.75 6.39
CA LEU A 378 22.21 13.49 6.74
C LEU A 378 21.27 12.56 7.52
N GLY A 379 20.53 13.07 8.49
CA GLY A 379 19.54 12.31 9.24
C GLY A 379 18.45 11.74 8.33
N LEU A 380 17.92 12.53 7.39
CA LEU A 380 16.93 12.07 6.43
C LEU A 380 17.49 11.01 5.46
N ALA A 381 18.75 11.18 5.02
CA ALA A 381 19.44 10.21 4.17
C ALA A 381 19.61 8.84 4.87
N VAL A 382 20.14 8.86 6.10
CA VAL A 382 20.32 7.64 6.92
C VAL A 382 18.97 6.99 7.21
N TRP A 383 17.96 7.81 7.55
CA TRP A 383 16.60 7.30 7.78
C TRP A 383 16.01 6.63 6.53
N ALA A 384 16.21 7.19 5.34
CA ALA A 384 15.75 6.59 4.10
C ALA A 384 16.34 5.20 3.88
N VAL A 385 17.63 4.98 4.18
CA VAL A 385 18.27 3.66 4.09
C VAL A 385 17.64 2.68 5.09
N LEU A 386 17.59 3.04 6.37
CA LEU A 386 17.08 2.17 7.42
C LEU A 386 15.60 1.80 7.22
N SER A 387 14.76 2.78 6.87
CA SER A 387 13.33 2.56 6.66
C SER A 387 13.05 1.64 5.48
N ASN A 388 13.80 1.75 4.39
CA ASN A 388 13.63 0.89 3.22
C ASN A 388 14.14 -0.54 3.45
N CYS A 389 15.22 -0.73 4.19
CA CYS A 389 15.64 -2.06 4.64
C CYS A 389 14.59 -2.70 5.55
N GLY A 390 14.04 -1.94 6.51
CA GLY A 390 12.96 -2.39 7.37
C GLY A 390 11.68 -2.74 6.61
N SER A 391 11.31 -1.95 5.61
CA SER A 391 10.17 -2.22 4.74
C SER A 391 10.35 -3.53 3.97
N THR A 392 11.56 -3.79 3.44
CA THR A 392 11.90 -5.04 2.75
C THR A 392 11.77 -6.25 3.68
N LEU A 393 12.25 -6.13 4.92
CA LEU A 393 12.11 -7.18 5.92
C LEU A 393 10.65 -7.41 6.30
N SER A 394 9.85 -6.35 6.38
CA SER A 394 8.41 -6.44 6.66
C SER A 394 7.66 -7.21 5.57
N MET A 395 8.05 -7.12 4.29
CA MET A 395 7.44 -7.92 3.22
C MET A 395 7.65 -9.42 3.43
N PHE A 396 8.83 -9.83 3.88
CA PHE A 396 9.10 -11.23 4.27
C PHE A 396 8.24 -11.65 5.48
N LEU A 397 8.22 -10.86 6.56
CA LEU A 397 7.46 -11.18 7.75
C LEU A 397 5.95 -11.23 7.48
N ASN A 398 5.44 -10.37 6.61
CA ASN A 398 4.05 -10.38 6.15
C ASN A 398 3.75 -11.68 5.38
N GLY A 399 4.61 -12.08 4.45
CA GLY A 399 4.49 -13.34 3.71
C GLY A 399 4.54 -14.57 4.62
N ALA A 400 5.39 -14.53 5.64
CA ALA A 400 5.48 -15.58 6.67
C ALA A 400 4.27 -15.60 7.63
N GLY A 401 3.35 -14.62 7.56
CA GLY A 401 2.22 -14.51 8.48
C GLY A 401 2.61 -14.07 9.90
N ILE A 402 3.83 -13.57 10.11
CA ILE A 402 4.39 -13.18 11.42
C ILE A 402 4.05 -11.72 11.72
N VAL A 403 2.75 -11.43 11.73
CA VAL A 403 2.25 -10.06 11.92
C VAL A 403 2.23 -9.67 13.41
N LYS A 404 1.96 -10.62 14.31
CA LYS A 404 1.87 -10.35 15.76
C LYS A 404 3.17 -9.75 16.31
N PHE A 405 4.32 -10.31 15.93
CA PHE A 405 5.63 -9.78 16.31
C PHE A 405 5.82 -8.34 15.79
N GLN A 406 5.47 -8.08 14.52
CA GLN A 406 5.57 -6.76 13.92
C GLN A 406 4.69 -5.73 14.66
N VAL A 407 3.46 -6.09 15.03
CA VAL A 407 2.54 -5.20 15.78
C VAL A 407 3.14 -4.81 17.13
N ILE A 408 3.68 -5.78 17.87
CA ILE A 408 4.32 -5.51 19.18
C ILE A 408 5.51 -4.56 19.01
N VAL A 409 6.41 -4.87 18.09
CA VAL A 409 7.60 -4.06 17.80
C VAL A 409 7.20 -2.66 17.32
N ALA A 410 6.22 -2.55 16.42
CA ALA A 410 5.73 -1.27 15.91
C ALA A 410 5.08 -0.42 17.00
N ALA A 411 4.27 -1.02 17.91
CA ALA A 411 3.63 -0.30 19.00
C ALA A 411 4.68 0.28 19.98
N ILE A 412 5.67 -0.52 20.35
CA ILE A 412 6.77 -0.08 21.23
C ILE A 412 7.58 1.01 20.53
N PHE A 413 7.93 0.81 19.26
CA PHE A 413 8.61 1.81 18.45
C PHE A 413 7.79 3.11 18.34
N GLY A 414 6.50 3.03 18.03
CA GLY A 414 5.63 4.21 17.84
C GLY A 414 5.58 5.09 19.08
N ILE A 415 5.35 4.49 20.25
CA ILE A 415 5.32 5.21 21.54
C ILE A 415 6.72 5.80 21.84
N GLY A 416 7.75 4.99 21.78
CA GLY A 416 9.12 5.43 22.01
C GLY A 416 9.55 6.55 21.06
N CYS A 417 9.18 6.44 19.78
CA CYS A 417 9.50 7.42 18.75
C CYS A 417 8.84 8.79 19.00
N LEU A 418 7.58 8.82 19.44
CA LEU A 418 6.90 10.07 19.79
C LEU A 418 7.61 10.77 20.96
N LEU A 419 7.96 10.04 21.99
CA LEU A 419 8.64 10.58 23.18
C LEU A 419 10.03 11.11 22.84
N THR A 420 10.84 10.32 22.14
CA THR A 420 12.20 10.72 21.75
C THR A 420 12.19 11.90 20.76
N LYS A 421 11.23 11.96 19.82
CA LYS A 421 11.07 13.09 18.91
C LYS A 421 10.81 14.40 19.67
N ILE A 422 9.93 14.39 20.68
CA ILE A 422 9.67 15.59 21.49
C ILE A 422 10.95 16.06 22.19
N VAL A 423 11.69 15.14 22.79
CA VAL A 423 12.95 15.45 23.52
C VAL A 423 14.02 15.97 22.55
N PHE A 424 14.27 15.24 21.45
CA PHE A 424 15.33 15.59 20.49
C PHE A 424 15.00 16.88 19.72
N THR A 425 13.72 17.14 19.43
CA THR A 425 13.30 18.42 18.81
C THR A 425 13.57 19.60 19.72
N ARG A 426 13.36 19.45 21.03
CA ARG A 426 13.68 20.50 22.01
C ARG A 426 15.19 20.73 22.16
N LEU A 427 16.01 19.66 22.08
CA LEU A 427 17.45 19.74 22.30
C LEU A 427 18.24 20.13 21.02
N TYR A 428 17.83 19.61 19.87
CA TYR A 428 18.58 19.71 18.61
C TYR A 428 17.81 20.41 17.49
N GLY A 429 16.65 21.01 17.80
CA GLY A 429 15.80 21.68 16.81
C GLY A 429 15.26 20.68 15.76
N ILE A 430 15.07 21.16 14.52
CA ILE A 430 14.49 20.40 13.41
C ILE A 430 15.30 19.12 13.13
N SER A 431 16.61 19.19 13.23
CA SER A 431 17.50 18.03 13.00
C SER A 431 17.28 16.90 14.01
N GLY A 432 16.75 17.21 15.19
CA GLY A 432 16.44 16.21 16.21
C GLY A 432 15.39 15.20 15.77
N VAL A 433 14.46 15.56 14.88
CA VAL A 433 13.36 14.68 14.45
C VAL A 433 13.84 13.41 13.75
N PRO A 434 14.63 13.45 12.66
CA PRO A 434 15.11 12.25 12.00
C PRO A 434 16.07 11.45 12.89
N TRP A 435 16.93 12.11 13.68
CA TRP A 435 17.85 11.39 14.57
C TRP A 435 17.14 10.68 15.72
N ALA A 436 16.08 11.27 16.29
CA ALA A 436 15.22 10.57 17.24
C ALA A 436 14.61 9.30 16.63
N THR A 437 14.12 9.42 15.39
CA THR A 437 13.55 8.29 14.66
C THR A 437 14.59 7.19 14.41
N ILE A 438 15.82 7.54 13.98
CA ILE A 438 16.91 6.62 13.74
C ILE A 438 17.28 5.86 15.02
N VAL A 439 17.53 6.57 16.12
CA VAL A 439 17.92 5.97 17.41
C VAL A 439 16.82 5.02 17.89
N THR A 440 15.59 5.50 17.93
CA THR A 440 14.45 4.69 18.41
C THR A 440 14.21 3.47 17.53
N TYR A 441 14.27 3.64 16.21
CA TYR A 441 14.09 2.54 15.26
C TYR A 441 15.21 1.50 15.39
N SER A 442 16.45 1.93 15.50
CA SER A 442 17.60 1.03 15.65
C SER A 442 17.50 0.17 16.91
N LEU A 443 17.10 0.77 18.04
CA LEU A 443 17.01 0.07 19.32
C LEU A 443 15.73 -0.77 19.44
N LEU A 444 14.55 -0.21 19.07
CA LEU A 444 13.26 -0.82 19.37
C LEU A 444 12.66 -1.61 18.19
N SER A 445 13.23 -1.49 16.99
CA SER A 445 12.74 -2.20 15.80
C SER A 445 13.84 -3.02 15.12
N ALA A 446 14.92 -2.40 14.68
CA ALA A 446 15.97 -3.07 13.91
C ALA A 446 16.70 -4.14 14.74
N LEU A 447 17.07 -3.84 15.98
CA LEU A 447 17.76 -4.80 16.86
C LEU A 447 16.87 -6.01 17.20
N PRO A 448 15.61 -5.87 17.64
CA PRO A 448 14.71 -7.01 17.82
C PRO A 448 14.52 -7.85 16.55
N CYS A 449 14.37 -7.21 15.39
CA CYS A 449 14.26 -7.92 14.11
C CYS A 449 15.55 -8.68 13.76
N ALA A 450 16.73 -8.07 13.95
CA ALA A 450 18.02 -8.70 13.69
C ALA A 450 18.27 -9.95 14.56
N LEU A 451 17.74 -9.97 15.78
CA LEU A 451 17.83 -11.13 16.68
C LEU A 451 16.76 -12.19 16.40
N TYR A 452 15.56 -11.77 16.01
CA TYR A 452 14.43 -12.66 15.84
C TYR A 452 14.44 -13.40 14.48
N VAL A 453 14.72 -12.69 13.39
CA VAL A 453 14.59 -13.24 12.02
C VAL A 453 15.54 -14.42 11.74
N PRO A 454 16.83 -14.40 12.12
CA PRO A 454 17.69 -15.57 11.91
C PRO A 454 17.21 -16.81 12.68
N ARG A 455 16.74 -16.63 13.92
CA ARG A 455 16.18 -17.72 14.72
C ARG A 455 14.88 -18.27 14.12
N LEU A 456 14.07 -17.39 13.56
CA LEU A 456 12.84 -17.75 12.85
C LEU A 456 13.16 -18.60 11.62
N LEU A 457 14.08 -18.15 10.77
CA LEU A 457 14.49 -18.88 9.57
C LEU A 457 15.00 -20.27 9.91
N GLY A 458 15.88 -20.39 10.92
CA GLY A 458 16.37 -21.72 11.38
C GLY A 458 15.27 -22.66 11.87
N ARG A 459 14.25 -22.14 12.59
CA ARG A 459 13.09 -22.94 13.00
C ARG A 459 12.25 -23.41 11.81
N MET A 460 12.03 -22.52 10.82
CA MET A 460 11.26 -22.83 9.62
C MET A 460 11.98 -23.88 8.76
N GLU A 461 13.31 -23.77 8.63
CA GLU A 461 14.16 -24.78 7.95
C GLU A 461 14.07 -26.15 8.62
N ALA A 462 14.16 -26.21 9.96
CA ALA A 462 14.03 -27.45 10.72
C ALA A 462 12.67 -28.13 10.54
N HIS A 463 11.58 -27.34 10.57
CA HIS A 463 10.23 -27.88 10.31
C HIS A 463 10.05 -28.39 8.88
N ALA A 464 10.59 -27.67 7.88
CA ALA A 464 10.54 -28.09 6.49
C ALA A 464 11.28 -29.43 6.26
N SER A 465 12.45 -29.59 6.87
CA SER A 465 13.25 -30.83 6.81
C SER A 465 12.55 -32.02 7.47
N GLN A 466 11.91 -31.81 8.62
CA GLN A 466 11.14 -32.87 9.30
C GLN A 466 9.93 -33.33 8.49
N SER A 467 9.22 -32.41 7.85
CA SER A 467 8.08 -32.72 7.00
C SER A 467 8.48 -33.55 5.77
N CYS A 468 9.65 -33.30 5.20
CA CYS A 468 10.20 -34.04 4.07
C CYS A 468 10.56 -35.48 4.46
N VAL A 469 11.16 -35.69 5.64
CA VAL A 469 11.53 -37.04 6.14
C VAL A 469 10.30 -37.90 6.44
N LEU A 470 9.22 -37.30 6.97
CA LEU A 470 7.97 -37.99 7.25
C LEU A 470 7.20 -38.42 6.00
N THR A 471 7.41 -37.76 4.87
CA THR A 471 6.79 -38.10 3.57
C THR A 471 7.54 -39.23 2.89
N ILE A 472 8.87 -39.26 2.96
CA ILE A 472 9.73 -40.31 2.35
C ILE A 472 9.67 -41.63 3.13
N GLY A 473 9.31 -41.62 4.42
CA GLY A 473 9.17 -42.82 5.24
C GLY A 473 7.81 -43.50 5.19
N LYS A 474 6.90 -43.04 4.30
CA LYS A 474 5.56 -43.65 4.11
C LYS A 474 5.37 -44.35 2.76
N ASP A 475 6.35 -44.32 1.89
CA ASP A 475 6.48 -45.10 0.67
C ASP A 475 7.42 -46.31 0.94
#